data_41e9478821ebf4cfc3a7dce7e31b28df
#
_entry.id   41e9478821ebf4cfc3a7dce7e31b28df
#
_cell.length_a   1.000
_cell.length_b   1.000
_cell.length_c   1.000
_cell.angle_alpha   90.00
_cell.angle_beta   90.00
_cell.angle_gamma   90.00
#
_symmetry.space_group_name_H-M   'P 1'
#
loop_
_entity.id
_entity.type
_entity.pdbx_description
1 polymer ?
#
loop_
_entity_poly.entity_id
_entity_poly.type
_entity_poly.pdbx_seq_one_letter_code
_entity_poly.pdbx_strand_id
1 'polypeptide(L)'
;DSSTSRGLGDVYKRQELLGTMLLILMGGGVVANVCLSKTKGNGAGWIAITTAWALGVFIGVVVAGPYSGAHLNPAVSIGLAIGGTFPWCDVCTYIAGQMIGAALGALLVWLVYKDHFNATDDPDAELGVFCTSPAIKDYPINFLGEMIGTFALMFVVFFITDGELTYESNSTLPIGLGSVGAIPVAFTVWVIGLSLGGTTGYAINPARDLAPRFIHFILPIKGKGSSHWEYAWVPVLGPIAGAAIAGMLYYVLK
;
A
#
# COMPACT_ATOMS: atom_id res chain seq x y z
N ASP A 1 -12.93 -23.92 -18.59
CA ASP A 1 -12.67 -23.23 -19.86
C ASP A 1 -11.44 -22.35 -19.71
N SER A 2 -10.29 -22.82 -20.24
CA SER A 2 -8.98 -22.22 -19.99
C SER A 2 -8.81 -20.81 -20.60
N SER A 3 -9.62 -20.43 -21.56
CA SER A 3 -9.59 -19.11 -22.21
C SER A 3 -10.25 -18.04 -21.35
N THR A 4 -11.34 -18.35 -20.67
CA THR A 4 -12.08 -17.43 -19.80
C THR A 4 -11.27 -17.15 -18.53
N SER A 5 -10.59 -18.16 -17.95
CA SER A 5 -9.76 -17.98 -16.76
C SER A 5 -8.50 -17.14 -17.04
N ARG A 6 -7.90 -17.28 -18.22
CA ARG A 6 -6.77 -16.43 -18.64
C ARG A 6 -7.19 -14.98 -18.82
N GLY A 7 -8.36 -14.71 -19.41
CA GLY A 7 -8.89 -13.36 -19.60
C GLY A 7 -9.17 -12.66 -18.27
N LEU A 8 -9.72 -13.35 -17.27
CA LEU A 8 -9.97 -12.81 -15.92
C LEU A 8 -8.66 -12.50 -15.18
N GLY A 9 -7.69 -13.40 -15.21
CA GLY A 9 -6.38 -13.16 -14.61
C GLY A 9 -5.66 -11.92 -15.18
N ASP A 10 -5.81 -11.67 -16.49
CA ASP A 10 -5.26 -10.47 -17.14
C ASP A 10 -5.99 -9.18 -16.73
N VAL A 11 -7.30 -9.24 -16.47
CA VAL A 11 -8.07 -8.09 -15.96
C VAL A 11 -7.62 -7.77 -14.54
N TYR A 12 -7.57 -8.75 -13.63
CA TYR A 12 -7.14 -8.55 -12.25
C TYR A 12 -5.72 -7.97 -12.16
N LYS A 13 -4.80 -8.53 -12.94
CA LYS A 13 -3.42 -8.03 -13.01
C LYS A 13 -3.34 -6.57 -13.45
N ARG A 14 -4.11 -6.19 -14.48
CA ARG A 14 -4.15 -4.81 -14.97
C ARG A 14 -4.74 -3.86 -13.92
N GLN A 15 -5.79 -4.25 -13.22
CA GLN A 15 -6.42 -3.41 -12.21
C GLN A 15 -5.54 -3.26 -10.95
N GLU A 16 -4.94 -4.34 -10.47
CA GLU A 16 -3.96 -4.28 -9.39
C GLU A 16 -2.76 -3.40 -9.76
N LEU A 17 -2.30 -3.47 -11.02
CA LEU A 17 -1.23 -2.61 -11.52
C LEU A 17 -1.64 -1.13 -11.50
N LEU A 18 -2.78 -0.78 -12.09
CA LEU A 18 -3.24 0.60 -12.18
C LEU A 18 -3.56 1.20 -10.81
N GLY A 19 -4.26 0.45 -9.96
CA GLY A 19 -4.59 0.88 -8.60
C GLY A 19 -3.34 1.11 -7.76
N THR A 20 -2.37 0.19 -7.80
CA THR A 20 -1.11 0.33 -7.06
C THR A 20 -0.23 1.45 -7.63
N MET A 21 -0.22 1.62 -8.96
CA MET A 21 0.49 2.74 -9.59
C MET A 21 -0.04 4.09 -9.09
N LEU A 22 -1.36 4.27 -9.03
CA LEU A 22 -1.97 5.50 -8.53
C LEU A 22 -1.71 5.70 -7.03
N LEU A 23 -1.80 4.63 -6.24
CA LEU A 23 -1.48 4.66 -4.81
C LEU A 23 -0.06 5.18 -4.58
N ILE A 24 0.94 4.63 -5.28
CA ILE A 24 2.33 5.03 -5.13
C ILE A 24 2.60 6.41 -5.72
N LEU A 25 1.96 6.76 -6.85
CA LEU A 25 2.07 8.09 -7.42
C LEU A 25 1.61 9.18 -6.45
N MET A 26 0.48 8.98 -5.76
CA MET A 26 -0.04 9.95 -4.79
C MET A 26 0.75 9.92 -3.48
N GLY A 27 1.05 8.73 -2.95
CA GLY A 27 1.77 8.58 -1.69
C GLY A 27 3.24 8.98 -1.78
N GLY A 28 3.97 8.57 -2.80
CA GLY A 28 5.34 9.05 -3.07
C GLY A 28 5.35 10.52 -3.44
N GLY A 29 4.36 10.96 -4.23
CA GLY A 29 4.21 12.36 -4.63
C GLY A 29 4.07 13.33 -3.46
N VAL A 30 3.27 12.99 -2.43
CA VAL A 30 3.18 13.85 -1.24
C VAL A 30 4.48 13.87 -0.45
N VAL A 31 5.18 12.74 -0.34
CA VAL A 31 6.49 12.72 0.35
C VAL A 31 7.47 13.61 -0.41
N ALA A 32 7.53 13.51 -1.73
CA ALA A 32 8.34 14.41 -2.55
C ALA A 32 7.97 15.89 -2.33
N ASN A 33 6.68 16.22 -2.32
CA ASN A 33 6.21 17.60 -2.11
C ASN A 33 6.55 18.12 -0.71
N VAL A 34 6.53 17.27 0.32
CA VAL A 34 6.79 17.69 1.72
C VAL A 34 8.28 17.70 2.05
N CYS A 35 9.06 16.77 1.50
CA CYS A 35 10.45 16.56 1.93
C CYS A 35 11.49 17.14 0.98
N LEU A 36 11.23 17.20 -0.34
CA LEU A 36 12.21 17.70 -1.29
C LEU A 36 12.30 19.24 -1.26
N SER A 37 13.47 19.74 -1.59
CA SER A 37 13.76 21.18 -1.62
C SER A 37 12.97 21.91 -2.71
N LYS A 38 12.62 23.18 -2.42
CA LYS A 38 11.97 24.12 -3.36
C LYS A 38 10.57 23.71 -3.84
N THR A 39 9.95 22.72 -3.25
CA THR A 39 8.55 22.41 -3.51
C THR A 39 7.63 23.40 -2.79
N LYS A 40 6.40 23.54 -3.26
CA LYS A 40 5.41 24.41 -2.62
C LYS A 40 4.91 23.88 -1.27
N GLY A 41 4.97 22.56 -1.06
CA GLY A 41 4.52 21.90 0.16
C GLY A 41 5.67 21.55 1.11
N ASN A 42 6.90 22.02 0.87
CA ASN A 42 8.04 21.70 1.72
C ASN A 42 7.75 22.07 3.18
N GLY A 43 8.00 21.12 4.09
CA GLY A 43 7.77 21.29 5.53
C GLY A 43 6.31 21.18 5.99
N ALA A 44 5.36 20.77 5.15
CA ALA A 44 3.94 20.64 5.52
C ALA A 44 3.67 19.57 6.60
N GLY A 45 4.62 18.69 6.85
CA GLY A 45 4.62 17.78 7.99
C GLY A 45 3.88 16.46 7.82
N TRP A 46 3.89 15.68 8.91
CA TRP A 46 3.43 14.29 8.91
C TRP A 46 1.94 14.11 8.59
N ILE A 47 1.10 15.06 9.03
CA ILE A 47 -0.36 15.02 8.76
C ILE A 47 -0.61 15.09 7.26
N ALA A 48 0.09 15.96 6.51
CA ALA A 48 -0.07 16.05 5.06
C ALA A 48 0.33 14.73 4.38
N ILE A 49 1.44 14.13 4.81
CA ILE A 49 1.92 12.84 4.30
C ILE A 49 0.87 11.74 4.53
N THR A 50 0.43 11.56 5.77
CA THR A 50 -0.50 10.48 6.12
C THR A 50 -1.87 10.65 5.46
N THR A 51 -2.35 11.90 5.35
CA THR A 51 -3.60 12.21 4.65
C THR A 51 -3.53 11.84 3.19
N ALA A 52 -2.47 12.23 2.48
CA ALA A 52 -2.36 11.94 1.05
C ALA A 52 -2.10 10.45 0.78
N TRP A 53 -1.41 9.71 1.66
CA TRP A 53 -1.32 8.26 1.57
C TRP A 53 -2.69 7.59 1.69
N ALA A 54 -3.53 8.03 2.64
CA ALA A 54 -4.90 7.54 2.80
C ALA A 54 -5.77 7.82 1.56
N LEU A 55 -5.69 9.04 1.04
CA LEU A 55 -6.37 9.42 -0.20
C LEU A 55 -5.82 8.67 -1.42
N GLY A 56 -4.53 8.35 -1.45
CA GLY A 56 -3.92 7.49 -2.46
C GLY A 56 -4.49 6.07 -2.44
N VAL A 57 -4.67 5.50 -1.25
CA VAL A 57 -5.39 4.21 -1.07
C VAL A 57 -6.83 4.33 -1.57
N PHE A 58 -7.56 5.38 -1.17
CA PHE A 58 -8.92 5.64 -1.65
C PHE A 58 -9.01 5.63 -3.18
N ILE A 59 -8.15 6.41 -3.85
CA ILE A 59 -8.13 6.48 -5.33
C ILE A 59 -7.82 5.12 -5.95
N GLY A 60 -6.81 4.40 -5.42
CA GLY A 60 -6.46 3.07 -5.90
C GLY A 60 -7.60 2.07 -5.78
N VAL A 61 -8.31 2.09 -4.64
CA VAL A 61 -9.47 1.22 -4.40
C VAL A 61 -10.66 1.59 -5.30
N VAL A 62 -10.91 2.87 -5.51
CA VAL A 62 -11.99 3.32 -6.43
C VAL A 62 -11.75 2.80 -7.85
N VAL A 63 -10.49 2.80 -8.33
CA VAL A 63 -10.16 2.37 -9.69
C VAL A 63 -10.14 0.87 -9.84
N ALA A 64 -9.57 0.13 -8.88
CA ALA A 64 -9.37 -1.30 -8.98
C ALA A 64 -10.51 -2.13 -8.35
N GLY A 65 -11.20 -1.60 -7.35
CA GLY A 65 -12.20 -2.30 -6.55
C GLY A 65 -13.27 -3.04 -7.35
N PRO A 66 -13.93 -2.40 -8.32
CA PRO A 66 -14.99 -3.04 -9.10
C PRO A 66 -14.55 -4.27 -9.91
N TYR A 67 -13.26 -4.46 -10.10
CA TYR A 67 -12.69 -5.51 -10.96
C TYR A 67 -11.89 -6.55 -10.18
N SER A 68 -10.94 -6.10 -9.33
CA SER A 68 -10.02 -6.99 -8.62
C SER A 68 -10.30 -7.10 -7.11
N GLY A 69 -11.20 -6.29 -6.58
CA GLY A 69 -11.35 -6.12 -5.13
C GLY A 69 -10.26 -5.22 -4.52
N ALA A 70 -9.35 -4.72 -5.34
CA ALA A 70 -8.31 -3.74 -4.97
C ALA A 70 -7.49 -4.12 -3.74
N HIS A 71 -6.74 -5.21 -3.82
CA HIS A 71 -5.81 -5.56 -2.76
C HIS A 71 -4.65 -4.56 -2.65
N LEU A 72 -4.05 -4.17 -3.79
CA LEU A 72 -2.98 -3.17 -3.95
C LEU A 72 -1.76 -3.40 -3.03
N ASN A 73 -1.67 -4.59 -2.46
CA ASN A 73 -0.74 -4.93 -1.37
C ASN A 73 -0.53 -6.43 -1.31
N PRO A 74 0.70 -6.94 -1.47
CA PRO A 74 1.00 -8.36 -1.34
C PRO A 74 0.60 -8.96 0.02
N ALA A 75 0.75 -8.22 1.11
CA ALA A 75 0.35 -8.69 2.43
C ALA A 75 -1.18 -8.86 2.53
N VAL A 76 -1.96 -7.97 1.91
CA VAL A 76 -3.42 -8.10 1.82
C VAL A 76 -3.80 -9.35 1.02
N SER A 77 -3.20 -9.57 -0.15
CA SER A 77 -3.50 -10.74 -0.98
C SER A 77 -3.20 -12.05 -0.24
N ILE A 78 -2.07 -12.12 0.46
CA ILE A 78 -1.69 -13.28 1.27
C ILE A 78 -2.62 -13.46 2.49
N GLY A 79 -2.92 -12.36 3.21
CA GLY A 79 -3.79 -12.40 4.38
C GLY A 79 -5.20 -12.88 4.06
N LEU A 80 -5.80 -12.39 2.96
CA LEU A 80 -7.11 -12.83 2.48
C LEU A 80 -7.10 -14.30 2.07
N ALA A 81 -6.01 -14.77 1.44
CA ALA A 81 -5.87 -16.18 1.08
C ALA A 81 -5.76 -17.08 2.32
N ILE A 82 -5.02 -16.67 3.36
CA ILE A 82 -4.93 -17.38 4.63
C ILE A 82 -6.30 -17.39 5.35
N GLY A 83 -7.03 -16.27 5.33
CA GLY A 83 -8.38 -16.16 5.88
C GLY A 83 -9.46 -16.92 5.11
N GLY A 84 -9.10 -17.54 3.98
CA GLY A 84 -10.01 -18.37 3.17
C GLY A 84 -11.02 -17.54 2.35
N THR A 85 -10.76 -16.25 2.15
CA THR A 85 -11.63 -15.34 1.38
C THR A 85 -11.09 -15.01 -0.02
N PHE A 86 -9.88 -15.49 -0.34
CA PHE A 86 -9.25 -15.29 -1.64
C PHE A 86 -8.51 -16.56 -2.11
N PRO A 87 -8.60 -16.95 -3.40
CA PRO A 87 -7.97 -18.16 -3.90
C PRO A 87 -6.45 -18.00 -4.03
N TRP A 88 -5.71 -18.99 -3.54
CA TRP A 88 -4.24 -19.01 -3.60
C TRP A 88 -3.67 -18.94 -5.02
N CYS A 89 -4.38 -19.51 -6.01
CA CYS A 89 -3.95 -19.51 -7.41
C CYS A 89 -3.81 -18.08 -7.99
N ASP A 90 -4.54 -17.10 -7.46
CA ASP A 90 -4.55 -15.74 -7.96
C ASP A 90 -3.52 -14.84 -7.23
N VAL A 91 -3.00 -15.26 -6.07
CA VAL A 91 -2.07 -14.47 -5.25
C VAL A 91 -0.86 -13.99 -6.05
N CYS A 92 -0.21 -14.88 -6.81
CA CYS A 92 0.97 -14.52 -7.60
C CYS A 92 0.64 -13.50 -8.69
N THR A 93 -0.53 -13.61 -9.32
CA THR A 93 -0.99 -12.68 -10.36
C THR A 93 -1.21 -11.28 -9.79
N TYR A 94 -1.84 -11.19 -8.62
CA TYR A 94 -2.04 -9.93 -7.91
C TYR A 94 -0.72 -9.28 -7.52
N ILE A 95 0.18 -10.04 -6.87
CA ILE A 95 1.50 -9.53 -6.46
C ILE A 95 2.29 -9.01 -7.67
N ALA A 96 2.28 -9.72 -8.80
CA ALA A 96 2.96 -9.27 -10.01
C ALA A 96 2.40 -7.92 -10.51
N GLY A 97 1.08 -7.75 -10.55
CA GLY A 97 0.43 -6.49 -10.90
C GLY A 97 0.83 -5.36 -9.95
N GLN A 98 0.74 -5.62 -8.64
CA GLN A 98 1.08 -4.67 -7.58
C GLN A 98 2.55 -4.20 -7.67
N MET A 99 3.48 -5.13 -7.85
CA MET A 99 4.92 -4.79 -7.96
C MET A 99 5.23 -3.93 -9.18
N ILE A 100 4.66 -4.28 -10.33
CA ILE A 100 4.85 -3.49 -11.56
C ILE A 100 4.19 -2.11 -11.40
N GLY A 101 2.98 -2.05 -10.87
CA GLY A 101 2.27 -0.80 -10.61
C GLY A 101 3.04 0.12 -9.67
N ALA A 102 3.55 -0.42 -8.57
CA ALA A 102 4.35 0.34 -7.61
C ALA A 102 5.64 0.90 -8.25
N ALA A 103 6.33 0.11 -9.06
CA ALA A 103 7.51 0.57 -9.79
C ALA A 103 7.18 1.71 -10.76
N LEU A 104 6.09 1.58 -11.52
CA LEU A 104 5.65 2.64 -12.44
C LEU A 104 5.23 3.90 -11.70
N GLY A 105 4.49 3.79 -10.59
CA GLY A 105 4.11 4.92 -9.74
C GLY A 105 5.32 5.68 -9.23
N ALA A 106 6.33 4.97 -8.72
CA ALA A 106 7.59 5.55 -8.25
C ALA A 106 8.38 6.26 -9.36
N LEU A 107 8.44 5.65 -10.55
CA LEU A 107 9.06 6.27 -11.73
C LEU A 107 8.35 7.58 -12.10
N LEU A 108 7.02 7.59 -12.10
CA LEU A 108 6.23 8.78 -12.39
C LEU A 108 6.46 9.89 -11.35
N VAL A 109 6.56 9.55 -10.06
CA VAL A 109 6.92 10.53 -9.01
C VAL A 109 8.27 11.16 -9.31
N TRP A 110 9.28 10.35 -9.63
CA TRP A 110 10.60 10.87 -9.97
C TRP A 110 10.57 11.81 -11.19
N LEU A 111 9.81 11.45 -12.23
CA LEU A 111 9.67 12.29 -13.43
C LEU A 111 9.04 13.65 -13.11
N VAL A 112 7.99 13.67 -12.28
CA VAL A 112 7.30 14.92 -11.88
C VAL A 112 8.20 15.80 -11.02
N TYR A 113 8.99 15.20 -10.13
CA TYR A 113 9.83 15.93 -9.17
C TYR A 113 11.32 15.97 -9.52
N LYS A 114 11.70 15.63 -10.76
CA LYS A 114 13.09 15.49 -11.20
C LYS A 114 13.98 16.68 -10.83
N ASP A 115 13.49 17.91 -11.05
CA ASP A 115 14.26 19.11 -10.76
C ASP A 115 14.37 19.36 -9.24
N HIS A 116 13.40 18.92 -8.46
CA HIS A 116 13.42 19.00 -7.00
C HIS A 116 14.38 17.99 -6.39
N PHE A 117 14.49 16.77 -6.93
CA PHE A 117 15.56 15.83 -6.59
C PHE A 117 16.93 16.44 -6.84
N ASN A 118 17.15 17.06 -8.02
CA ASN A 118 18.43 17.71 -8.35
C ASN A 118 18.76 18.92 -7.44
N ALA A 119 17.75 19.50 -6.77
CA ALA A 119 17.88 20.65 -5.88
C ALA A 119 17.95 20.28 -4.39
N THR A 120 17.82 18.98 -4.08
CA THR A 120 17.85 18.46 -2.70
C THR A 120 19.23 17.87 -2.43
N ASP A 121 19.85 18.27 -1.31
CA ASP A 121 21.14 17.73 -0.85
C ASP A 121 20.94 16.82 0.39
N ASP A 122 19.81 16.17 0.50
CA ASP A 122 19.42 15.28 1.61
C ASP A 122 19.06 13.87 1.05
N PRO A 123 20.00 12.91 1.09
CA PRO A 123 19.77 11.57 0.58
C PRO A 123 18.67 10.79 1.32
N ASP A 124 18.44 11.08 2.59
CA ASP A 124 17.38 10.41 3.36
C ASP A 124 16.00 10.93 2.96
N ALA A 125 15.87 12.23 2.69
CA ALA A 125 14.66 12.82 2.13
C ALA A 125 14.36 12.26 0.72
N GLU A 126 15.39 12.11 -0.11
CA GLU A 126 15.25 11.49 -1.46
C GLU A 126 14.80 10.04 -1.38
N LEU A 127 15.44 9.23 -0.51
CA LEU A 127 15.06 7.84 -0.29
C LEU A 127 13.63 7.71 0.25
N GLY A 128 13.24 8.59 1.16
CA GLY A 128 11.91 8.61 1.78
C GLY A 128 10.76 8.77 0.79
N VAL A 129 11.00 9.36 -0.38
CA VAL A 129 10.01 9.45 -1.47
C VAL A 129 9.65 8.07 -2.01
N PHE A 130 10.60 7.14 -2.01
CA PHE A 130 10.44 5.81 -2.61
C PHE A 130 10.05 4.75 -1.58
N CYS A 131 10.76 4.67 -0.47
CA CYS A 131 10.61 3.58 0.48
C CYS A 131 10.78 4.05 1.93
N THR A 132 10.45 3.18 2.86
CA THR A 132 10.50 3.47 4.28
C THR A 132 11.87 3.22 4.87
N SER A 133 12.17 3.98 5.92
CA SER A 133 13.34 3.79 6.77
C SER A 133 12.94 3.98 8.23
N PRO A 134 13.56 3.26 9.18
CA PRO A 134 13.21 3.43 10.58
C PRO A 134 13.79 4.72 11.14
N ALA A 135 13.01 5.43 11.96
CA ALA A 135 13.49 6.59 12.70
C ALA A 135 14.61 6.21 13.69
N ILE A 136 14.52 5.02 14.27
CA ILE A 136 15.55 4.41 15.12
C ILE A 136 15.81 3.00 14.59
N LYS A 137 17.06 2.68 14.27
CA LYS A 137 17.47 1.35 13.78
C LYS A 137 17.46 0.32 14.91
N ASP A 138 16.37 -0.39 15.05
CA ASP A 138 16.21 -1.58 15.87
C ASP A 138 15.37 -2.59 15.08
N TYR A 139 16.01 -3.41 14.28
CA TYR A 139 15.32 -4.27 13.31
C TYR A 139 14.25 -5.19 13.93
N PRO A 140 14.47 -5.85 15.08
CA PRO A 140 13.42 -6.61 15.75
C PRO A 140 12.20 -5.75 16.11
N ILE A 141 12.40 -4.56 16.68
CA ILE A 141 11.29 -3.66 17.05
C ILE A 141 10.65 -3.05 15.81
N ASN A 142 11.46 -2.70 14.80
CA ASN A 142 10.91 -2.19 13.55
C ASN A 142 10.05 -3.25 12.83
N PHE A 143 10.49 -4.52 12.81
CA PHE A 143 9.71 -5.66 12.31
C PHE A 143 8.38 -5.81 13.06
N LEU A 144 8.42 -5.76 14.38
CA LEU A 144 7.24 -5.84 15.24
C LEU A 144 6.26 -4.69 14.94
N GLY A 145 6.77 -3.46 14.73
CA GLY A 145 5.96 -2.30 14.35
C GLY A 145 5.21 -2.50 13.03
N GLU A 146 5.92 -2.95 11.98
CA GLU A 146 5.32 -3.26 10.67
C GLU A 146 4.32 -4.43 10.76
N MET A 147 4.63 -5.45 11.56
CA MET A 147 3.72 -6.59 11.80
C MET A 147 2.44 -6.14 12.50
N ILE A 148 2.52 -5.34 13.56
CA ILE A 148 1.36 -4.83 14.30
C ILE A 148 0.52 -3.90 13.42
N GLY A 149 1.15 -2.97 12.68
CA GLY A 149 0.44 -2.05 11.78
C GLY A 149 -0.31 -2.80 10.69
N THR A 150 0.29 -3.83 10.11
CA THR A 150 -0.36 -4.63 9.07
C THR A 150 -1.41 -5.59 9.65
N PHE A 151 -1.18 -6.14 10.84
CA PHE A 151 -2.23 -6.89 11.55
C PHE A 151 -3.48 -6.02 11.74
N ALA A 152 -3.32 -4.78 12.23
CA ALA A 152 -4.43 -3.86 12.43
C ALA A 152 -5.16 -3.56 11.11
N LEU A 153 -4.42 -3.30 10.02
CA LEU A 153 -4.99 -3.11 8.69
C LEU A 153 -5.84 -4.32 8.27
N MET A 154 -5.25 -5.50 8.28
CA MET A 154 -5.89 -6.71 7.81
C MET A 154 -7.08 -7.12 8.67
N PHE A 155 -6.95 -6.97 9.99
CA PHE A 155 -8.04 -7.30 10.89
C PHE A 155 -9.27 -6.43 10.60
N VAL A 156 -9.09 -5.12 10.39
CA VAL A 156 -10.20 -4.23 9.98
C VAL A 156 -10.75 -4.61 8.60
N VAL A 157 -9.89 -4.91 7.62
CA VAL A 157 -10.32 -5.30 6.26
C VAL A 157 -11.27 -6.49 6.29
N PHE A 158 -11.01 -7.48 7.14
CA PHE A 158 -11.89 -8.66 7.29
C PHE A 158 -13.29 -8.33 7.86
N PHE A 159 -13.45 -7.20 8.54
CA PHE A 159 -14.71 -6.79 9.17
C PHE A 159 -15.37 -5.59 8.47
N ILE A 160 -14.85 -5.14 7.34
CA ILE A 160 -15.57 -4.18 6.49
C ILE A 160 -16.74 -4.91 5.83
N THR A 161 -17.95 -4.41 6.03
CA THR A 161 -19.18 -4.99 5.49
C THR A 161 -19.80 -4.06 4.46
N ASP A 162 -20.48 -4.66 3.50
CA ASP A 162 -21.37 -3.93 2.58
C ASP A 162 -22.62 -3.44 3.31
N GLY A 163 -23.30 -2.46 2.71
CA GLY A 163 -24.60 -2.02 3.18
C GLY A 163 -25.68 -3.08 2.89
N GLU A 164 -26.71 -3.13 3.71
CA GLU A 164 -27.85 -4.03 3.55
C GLU A 164 -29.17 -3.25 3.53
N LEU A 165 -30.09 -3.64 2.65
CA LEU A 165 -31.49 -3.22 2.67
C LEU A 165 -32.34 -4.30 3.30
N THR A 166 -33.06 -3.96 4.37
CA THR A 166 -34.03 -4.88 4.99
C THR A 166 -35.44 -4.56 4.50
N TYR A 167 -36.12 -5.56 3.98
CA TYR A 167 -37.52 -5.48 3.55
C TYR A 167 -38.48 -5.92 4.69
N GLU A 168 -39.75 -5.57 4.56
CA GLU A 168 -40.80 -5.91 5.54
C GLU A 168 -40.94 -7.41 5.85
N SER A 169 -40.42 -8.29 4.97
CA SER A 169 -40.38 -9.75 5.16
C SER A 169 -39.18 -10.29 5.94
N ASN A 170 -38.39 -9.45 6.62
CA ASN A 170 -37.11 -9.80 7.24
C ASN A 170 -36.06 -10.40 6.26
N SER A 171 -36.24 -10.20 4.97
CA SER A 171 -35.21 -10.53 3.98
C SER A 171 -34.28 -9.34 3.80
N THR A 172 -32.97 -9.59 3.83
CA THR A 172 -31.94 -8.60 3.58
C THR A 172 -31.37 -8.78 2.16
N LEU A 173 -31.16 -7.67 1.45
CA LEU A 173 -30.40 -7.64 0.20
C LEU A 173 -29.13 -6.83 0.38
N PRO A 174 -27.95 -7.38 0.07
CA PRO A 174 -26.73 -6.59 0.08
C PRO A 174 -26.80 -5.51 -1.00
N ILE A 175 -26.41 -4.30 -0.64
CA ILE A 175 -26.25 -3.17 -1.58
C ILE A 175 -24.78 -2.78 -1.62
N GLY A 176 -24.22 -2.73 -2.84
CA GLY A 176 -22.87 -2.22 -3.03
C GLY A 176 -22.80 -0.73 -2.69
N LEU A 177 -21.80 -0.35 -1.90
CA LEU A 177 -21.56 1.05 -1.52
C LEU A 177 -20.87 1.86 -2.64
N GLY A 178 -20.58 1.23 -3.79
CA GLY A 178 -19.84 1.87 -4.86
C GLY A 178 -18.50 2.43 -4.37
N SER A 179 -18.11 3.61 -4.88
CA SER A 179 -16.84 4.26 -4.48
C SER A 179 -16.78 4.64 -2.99
N VAL A 180 -17.92 4.78 -2.31
CA VAL A 180 -17.98 5.08 -0.86
C VAL A 180 -17.40 3.91 -0.04
N GLY A 181 -17.50 2.68 -0.53
CA GLY A 181 -16.91 1.50 0.09
C GLY A 181 -15.38 1.53 0.23
N ALA A 182 -14.70 2.44 -0.47
CA ALA A 182 -13.26 2.66 -0.31
C ALA A 182 -12.89 3.49 0.94
N ILE A 183 -13.83 4.19 1.55
CA ILE A 183 -13.58 5.08 2.71
C ILE A 183 -13.06 4.33 3.93
N PRO A 184 -13.66 3.20 4.37
CA PRO A 184 -13.22 2.51 5.59
C PRO A 184 -11.76 2.08 5.53
N VAL A 185 -11.30 1.49 4.43
CA VAL A 185 -9.90 1.08 4.29
C VAL A 185 -8.95 2.28 4.22
N ALA A 186 -9.33 3.36 3.55
CA ALA A 186 -8.55 4.59 3.50
C ALA A 186 -8.38 5.21 4.90
N PHE A 187 -9.43 5.27 5.69
CA PHE A 187 -9.38 5.79 7.06
C PHE A 187 -8.58 4.87 7.99
N THR A 188 -8.63 3.56 7.78
CA THR A 188 -7.79 2.60 8.51
C THR A 188 -6.31 2.86 8.22
N VAL A 189 -5.91 3.05 6.96
CA VAL A 189 -4.53 3.40 6.61
C VAL A 189 -4.14 4.76 7.20
N TRP A 190 -5.05 5.73 7.18
CA TRP A 190 -4.80 7.05 7.75
C TRP A 190 -4.49 7.00 9.24
N VAL A 191 -5.36 6.35 10.03
CA VAL A 191 -5.14 6.24 11.48
C VAL A 191 -3.89 5.44 11.83
N ILE A 192 -3.55 4.38 11.07
CA ILE A 192 -2.29 3.64 11.25
C ILE A 192 -1.10 4.57 11.01
N GLY A 193 -1.12 5.36 9.94
CA GLY A 193 -0.07 6.34 9.64
C GLY A 193 0.10 7.38 10.74
N LEU A 194 -1.00 7.92 11.25
CA LEU A 194 -0.98 8.92 12.33
C LEU A 194 -0.50 8.35 13.66
N SER A 195 -0.89 7.11 13.98
CA SER A 195 -0.69 6.53 15.32
C SER A 195 0.56 5.67 15.42
N LEU A 196 0.90 4.90 14.38
CA LEU A 196 1.97 3.91 14.40
C LEU A 196 3.11 4.22 13.41
N GLY A 197 2.86 5.12 12.46
CA GLY A 197 3.79 5.37 11.36
C GLY A 197 5.09 6.09 11.75
N GLY A 198 5.15 6.73 12.89
CA GLY A 198 6.31 7.51 13.31
C GLY A 198 7.59 6.71 13.56
N THR A 199 7.49 5.40 13.73
CA THR A 199 8.64 4.54 14.04
C THR A 199 9.35 4.01 12.80
N THR A 200 8.61 3.60 11.78
CA THR A 200 9.12 2.92 10.58
C THR A 200 8.71 3.55 9.26
N GLY A 201 7.78 4.51 9.28
CA GLY A 201 7.14 5.02 8.08
C GLY A 201 5.96 4.17 7.60
N TYR A 202 5.46 3.24 8.44
CA TYR A 202 4.29 2.36 8.19
C TYR A 202 4.21 1.86 6.75
N ALA A 203 5.21 1.09 6.32
CA ALA A 203 5.16 0.49 4.99
C ALA A 203 3.88 -0.32 4.80
N ILE A 204 3.58 -1.22 5.75
CA ILE A 204 2.40 -2.09 5.82
C ILE A 204 2.01 -2.74 4.49
N ASN A 205 2.90 -2.66 3.50
CA ASN A 205 2.68 -3.09 2.12
C ASN A 205 4.03 -3.38 1.44
N PRO A 206 4.37 -4.65 1.17
CA PRO A 206 5.62 -5.00 0.51
C PRO A 206 5.82 -4.35 -0.86
N ALA A 207 4.76 -4.18 -1.66
CA ALA A 207 4.88 -3.54 -2.98
C ALA A 207 5.16 -2.04 -2.86
N ARG A 208 4.57 -1.38 -1.84
CA ARG A 208 4.77 0.03 -1.55
C ARG A 208 6.23 0.35 -1.16
N ASP A 209 6.98 -0.62 -0.67
CA ASP A 209 8.38 -0.42 -0.27
C ASP A 209 9.36 -1.03 -1.28
N LEU A 210 9.26 -2.32 -1.55
CA LEU A 210 10.28 -3.07 -2.31
C LEU A 210 10.43 -2.60 -3.76
N ALA A 211 9.32 -2.39 -4.46
CA ALA A 211 9.37 -1.99 -5.86
C ALA A 211 9.86 -0.53 -6.03
N PRO A 212 9.37 0.47 -5.29
CA PRO A 212 9.94 1.82 -5.31
C PRO A 212 11.40 1.86 -4.83
N ARG A 213 11.80 1.05 -3.84
CA ARG A 213 13.21 0.92 -3.42
C ARG A 213 14.11 0.48 -4.55
N PHE A 214 13.63 -0.48 -5.36
CA PHE A 214 14.36 -0.90 -6.57
C PHE A 214 14.44 0.23 -7.60
N ILE A 215 13.37 1.01 -7.78
CA ILE A 215 13.41 2.18 -8.67
C ILE A 215 14.41 3.22 -8.16
N HIS A 216 14.44 3.54 -6.86
CA HIS A 216 15.48 4.40 -6.29
C HIS A 216 16.88 3.86 -6.57
N PHE A 217 17.09 2.55 -6.45
CA PHE A 217 18.39 1.93 -6.70
C PHE A 217 18.88 2.15 -8.13
N ILE A 218 18.02 2.02 -9.14
CA ILE A 218 18.43 2.12 -10.56
C ILE A 218 18.38 3.54 -11.12
N LEU A 219 17.62 4.47 -10.52
CA LEU A 219 17.50 5.83 -11.05
C LEU A 219 18.79 6.64 -10.89
N PRO A 220 19.12 7.49 -11.87
CA PRO A 220 20.29 8.36 -11.82
C PRO A 220 19.99 9.65 -11.02
N ILE A 221 19.69 9.52 -9.73
CA ILE A 221 19.47 10.66 -8.83
C ILE A 221 20.84 11.18 -8.38
N LYS A 222 21.06 12.49 -8.53
CA LYS A 222 22.32 13.13 -8.20
C LYS A 222 22.50 13.16 -6.67
N GLY A 223 23.59 12.62 -6.18
CA GLY A 223 23.90 12.66 -4.75
C GLY A 223 23.14 11.64 -3.91
N LYS A 224 22.31 10.78 -4.51
CA LYS A 224 21.55 9.75 -3.79
C LYS A 224 22.45 8.90 -2.90
N GLY A 225 21.97 8.59 -1.72
CA GLY A 225 22.62 7.68 -0.78
C GLY A 225 22.36 6.22 -1.09
N SER A 226 22.49 5.39 -0.07
CA SER A 226 22.14 3.96 -0.12
C SER A 226 20.63 3.77 -0.27
N SER A 227 20.22 2.70 -0.97
CA SER A 227 18.83 2.26 -0.98
C SER A 227 18.46 1.41 0.25
N HIS A 228 19.35 1.27 1.22
CA HIS A 228 19.17 0.53 2.48
C HIS A 228 18.57 -0.87 2.29
N TRP A 229 19.19 -1.68 1.42
CA TRP A 229 18.75 -3.06 1.16
C TRP A 229 18.83 -3.96 2.39
N GLU A 230 19.72 -3.65 3.32
CA GLU A 230 19.83 -4.33 4.61
C GLU A 230 18.59 -4.21 5.49
N TYR A 231 17.76 -3.20 5.26
CA TYR A 231 16.49 -2.97 5.93
C TYR A 231 15.28 -3.54 5.17
N ALA A 232 15.40 -3.76 3.85
CA ALA A 232 14.27 -4.05 2.96
C ALA A 232 13.44 -5.28 3.36
N TRP A 233 14.01 -6.23 4.11
CA TRP A 233 13.30 -7.41 4.60
C TRP A 233 12.23 -7.06 5.66
N VAL A 234 12.42 -5.98 6.44
CA VAL A 234 11.48 -5.55 7.48
C VAL A 234 10.12 -5.15 6.87
N PRO A 235 10.04 -4.18 5.91
CA PRO A 235 8.78 -3.79 5.28
C PRO A 235 8.21 -4.83 4.31
N VAL A 236 8.88 -5.96 4.12
CA VAL A 236 8.37 -7.11 3.36
C VAL A 236 7.81 -8.17 4.31
N LEU A 237 8.64 -8.69 5.21
CA LEU A 237 8.26 -9.82 6.06
C LEU A 237 7.39 -9.40 7.25
N GLY A 238 7.57 -8.21 7.81
CA GLY A 238 6.73 -7.68 8.87
C GLY A 238 5.25 -7.60 8.46
N PRO A 239 4.93 -6.92 7.36
CA PRO A 239 3.56 -6.89 6.83
C PRO A 239 2.98 -8.28 6.52
N ILE A 240 3.75 -9.18 5.90
CA ILE A 240 3.28 -10.54 5.61
C ILE A 240 2.96 -11.29 6.91
N ALA A 241 3.82 -11.18 7.93
CA ALA A 241 3.58 -11.82 9.22
C ALA A 241 2.31 -11.26 9.91
N GLY A 242 2.13 -9.93 9.90
CA GLY A 242 0.94 -9.29 10.47
C GLY A 242 -0.35 -9.71 9.76
N ALA A 243 -0.33 -9.74 8.44
CA ALA A 243 -1.45 -10.18 7.63
C ALA A 243 -1.78 -11.67 7.83
N ALA A 244 -0.75 -12.52 7.97
CA ALA A 244 -0.93 -13.94 8.24
C ALA A 244 -1.59 -14.18 9.60
N ILE A 245 -1.16 -13.49 10.65
CA ILE A 245 -1.76 -13.59 11.99
C ILE A 245 -3.23 -13.13 11.94
N ALA A 246 -3.54 -12.02 11.26
CA ALA A 246 -4.91 -11.53 11.11
C ALA A 246 -5.78 -12.53 10.34
N GLY A 247 -5.27 -13.11 9.24
CA GLY A 247 -5.97 -14.11 8.45
C GLY A 247 -6.26 -15.39 9.21
N MET A 248 -5.28 -15.90 9.98
CA MET A 248 -5.47 -17.07 10.85
C MET A 248 -6.51 -16.79 11.95
N LEU A 249 -6.43 -15.63 12.59
CA LEU A 249 -7.40 -15.25 13.62
C LEU A 249 -8.81 -15.14 13.04
N TYR A 250 -8.97 -14.48 11.90
CA TYR A 250 -10.25 -14.39 11.22
C TYR A 250 -10.81 -15.77 10.86
N TYR A 251 -9.96 -16.68 10.34
CA TYR A 251 -10.37 -18.05 9.99
C TYR A 251 -10.91 -18.83 11.20
N VAL A 252 -10.36 -18.59 12.39
CA VAL A 252 -10.84 -19.21 13.64
C VAL A 252 -12.11 -18.56 14.18
N LEU A 253 -12.30 -17.25 13.94
CA LEU A 253 -13.46 -16.50 14.44
C LEU A 253 -14.71 -16.65 13.54
N LYS A 254 -14.52 -17.06 12.29
CA LYS A 254 -15.58 -17.28 11.31
C LYS A 254 -16.32 -18.61 11.52
#